data_cba7b48e2b183871111621bd1a9b8fe9
#
_entry.id   cba7b48e2b183871111621bd1a9b8fe9
#
_cell.length_a   1.000
_cell.length_b   1.000
_cell.length_c   1.000
_cell.angle_alpha   90.00
_cell.angle_beta   90.00
_cell.angle_gamma   90.00
#
_symmetry.space_group_name_H-M   'P 1'
#
loop_
_entity.id
_entity.type
_entity.pdbx_description
1 polymer ?
#
loop_
_entity_poly.entity_id
_entity_poly.type
_entity_poly.pdbx_seq_one_letter_code
_entity_poly.pdbx_strand_id
1 'polypeptide(L)'
;MRKKVAITMAVAIIVLTAGVIILRGKMPYKDLKASDIVSATVYFFPPDKTVQITDVEELVSYLGEVTIYNEDHSYNDYCGQTVLFTLTMADGAQEKITAFNPFIIINGVGYKAKYELCERLSRYANQLLSAG
;
A
#
# COMPACT_ATOMS: atom_id res chain seq x y z
N MET A 1 -44.90 -3.87 -1.87
CA MET A 1 -44.07 -5.01 -2.28
C MET A 1 -42.81 -4.60 -3.06
N ARG A 2 -42.90 -3.72 -4.06
CA ARG A 2 -41.71 -3.32 -4.86
C ARG A 2 -40.59 -2.67 -4.04
N LYS A 3 -40.88 -1.83 -3.05
CA LYS A 3 -39.90 -1.16 -2.21
C LYS A 3 -39.09 -2.12 -1.33
N LYS A 4 -39.72 -3.17 -0.79
CA LYS A 4 -39.06 -4.16 0.06
C LYS A 4 -38.07 -5.02 -0.74
N VAL A 5 -38.44 -5.39 -1.96
CA VAL A 5 -37.57 -6.18 -2.86
C VAL A 5 -36.35 -5.37 -3.28
N ALA A 6 -36.52 -4.08 -3.62
CA ALA A 6 -35.40 -3.21 -3.99
C ALA A 6 -34.39 -3.01 -2.86
N ILE A 7 -34.85 -2.83 -1.62
CA ILE A 7 -33.99 -2.70 -0.43
C ILE A 7 -33.22 -4.01 -0.19
N THR A 8 -33.86 -5.15 -0.30
CA THR A 8 -33.22 -6.46 -0.13
C THR A 8 -32.12 -6.69 -1.16
N MET A 9 -32.36 -6.33 -2.43
CA MET A 9 -31.35 -6.43 -3.50
C MET A 9 -30.17 -5.51 -3.25
N ALA A 10 -30.40 -4.27 -2.82
CA ALA A 10 -29.33 -3.31 -2.52
C ALA A 10 -28.43 -3.80 -1.39
N VAL A 11 -29.00 -4.35 -0.32
CA VAL A 11 -28.24 -4.92 0.81
C VAL A 11 -27.41 -6.12 0.35
N ALA A 12 -27.98 -7.00 -0.48
CA ALA A 12 -27.27 -8.17 -1.02
C ALA A 12 -26.06 -7.75 -1.87
N ILE A 13 -26.19 -6.72 -2.70
CA ILE A 13 -25.09 -6.18 -3.52
C ILE A 13 -23.97 -5.63 -2.63
N ILE A 14 -24.30 -4.89 -1.58
CA ILE A 14 -23.32 -4.33 -0.63
C ILE A 14 -22.53 -5.45 0.07
N VAL A 15 -23.21 -6.49 0.53
CA VAL A 15 -22.59 -7.65 1.19
C VAL A 15 -21.65 -8.39 0.23
N LEU A 16 -22.08 -8.61 -1.02
CA LEU A 16 -21.25 -9.28 -2.04
C LEU A 16 -19.99 -8.44 -2.36
N THR A 17 -20.13 -7.12 -2.50
CA THR A 17 -19.00 -6.23 -2.77
C THR A 17 -17.98 -6.26 -1.64
N ALA A 18 -18.44 -6.19 -0.38
CA ALA A 18 -17.56 -6.29 0.79
C ALA A 18 -16.85 -7.65 0.83
N GLY A 19 -17.54 -8.74 0.53
CA GLY A 19 -16.97 -10.08 0.46
C GLY A 19 -15.85 -10.20 -0.58
N VAL A 20 -16.03 -9.60 -1.75
CA VAL A 20 -15.02 -9.58 -2.82
C VAL A 20 -13.76 -8.85 -2.37
N ILE A 21 -13.88 -7.70 -1.71
CA ILE A 21 -12.74 -6.93 -1.19
C ILE A 21 -11.97 -7.76 -0.15
N ILE A 22 -12.64 -8.43 0.76
CA ILE A 22 -12.02 -9.27 1.79
C ILE A 22 -11.26 -10.44 1.16
N LEU A 23 -11.83 -11.10 0.14
CA LEU A 23 -11.26 -12.30 -0.47
C LEU A 23 -10.20 -12.03 -1.52
N ARG A 24 -10.39 -10.99 -2.35
CA ARG A 24 -9.50 -10.68 -3.48
C ARG A 24 -8.54 -9.55 -3.18
N GLY A 25 -8.81 -8.77 -2.15
CA GLY A 25 -8.03 -7.59 -1.80
C GLY A 25 -8.36 -6.39 -2.68
N LYS A 26 -7.65 -5.32 -2.41
CA LYS A 26 -7.77 -4.05 -3.13
C LYS A 26 -6.38 -3.58 -3.53
N MET A 27 -6.26 -3.03 -4.73
CA MET A 27 -5.01 -2.45 -5.25
C MET A 27 -5.14 -0.93 -5.26
N PRO A 28 -4.78 -0.24 -4.16
CA PRO A 28 -5.04 1.20 -4.02
C PRO A 28 -4.22 2.07 -4.98
N TYR A 29 -3.10 1.56 -5.51
CA TYR A 29 -2.21 2.31 -6.40
C TYR A 29 -2.20 1.79 -7.83
N LYS A 30 -3.18 0.99 -8.19
CA LYS A 30 -3.30 0.39 -9.52
C LYS A 30 -3.28 1.45 -10.65
N ASP A 31 -3.88 2.61 -10.42
CA ASP A 31 -4.00 3.68 -11.41
C ASP A 31 -2.99 4.83 -11.19
N LEU A 32 -2.08 4.67 -10.24
CA LEU A 32 -1.04 5.66 -9.96
C LEU A 32 -0.08 5.77 -11.15
N LYS A 33 0.21 7.01 -11.55
CA LYS A 33 1.15 7.32 -12.65
C LYS A 33 2.37 8.04 -12.11
N ALA A 34 3.51 7.84 -12.76
CA ALA A 34 4.74 8.56 -12.42
C ALA A 34 4.56 10.08 -12.49
N SER A 35 3.74 10.55 -13.43
CA SER A 35 3.44 11.98 -13.60
C SER A 35 2.65 12.57 -12.42
N ASP A 36 2.03 11.74 -11.59
CA ASP A 36 1.31 12.19 -10.39
C ASP A 36 2.25 12.51 -9.23
N ILE A 37 3.52 12.12 -9.32
CA ILE A 37 4.52 12.20 -8.26
C ILE A 37 5.59 13.24 -8.61
N VAL A 38 5.78 14.21 -7.71
CA VAL A 38 6.82 15.25 -7.85
C VAL A 38 8.15 14.74 -7.29
N SER A 39 8.12 14.07 -6.14
CA SER A 39 9.31 13.50 -5.51
C SER A 39 8.94 12.28 -4.68
N ALA A 40 9.91 11.41 -4.47
CA ALA A 40 9.74 10.22 -3.65
C ALA A 40 11.00 9.92 -2.87
N THR A 41 10.84 9.48 -1.62
CA THR A 41 11.92 9.02 -0.75
C THR A 41 11.54 7.69 -0.12
N VAL A 42 12.54 6.93 0.30
CA VAL A 42 12.34 5.75 1.12
C VAL A 42 13.21 5.88 2.37
N TYR A 43 12.59 5.66 3.52
CA TYR A 43 13.23 5.68 4.83
C TYR A 43 13.31 4.26 5.39
N PHE A 44 14.48 3.93 5.98
CA PHE A 44 14.75 2.62 6.54
C PHE A 44 14.96 2.71 8.05
N PHE A 45 14.38 1.79 8.80
CA PHE A 45 14.67 1.66 10.21
C PHE A 45 14.62 0.16 10.59
N PRO A 46 15.74 -0.44 11.02
CA PRO A 46 17.12 0.00 10.80
C PRO A 46 17.56 -0.11 9.34
N PRO A 47 18.59 0.60 8.91
CA PRO A 47 19.43 1.54 9.60
C PRO A 47 18.86 2.93 9.55
N ASP A 48 18.66 3.77 10.32
CA ASP A 48 18.10 5.12 10.26
C ASP A 48 18.66 5.90 9.06
N LYS A 49 18.14 5.65 7.87
CA LYS A 49 18.63 6.21 6.61
C LYS A 49 17.51 6.49 5.63
N THR A 50 17.59 7.62 4.92
CA THR A 50 16.68 8.01 3.85
C THR A 50 17.40 8.03 2.51
N VAL A 51 16.77 7.46 1.48
CA VAL A 51 17.28 7.45 0.11
C VAL A 51 16.27 8.15 -0.80
N GLN A 52 16.79 9.07 -1.64
CA GLN A 52 15.99 9.72 -2.68
C GLN A 52 15.73 8.72 -3.82
N ILE A 53 14.48 8.60 -4.24
CA ILE A 53 14.11 7.76 -5.37
C ILE A 53 14.08 8.62 -6.62
N THR A 54 14.95 8.31 -7.58
CA THR A 54 15.04 9.03 -8.85
C THR A 54 14.22 8.38 -9.95
N ASP A 55 14.18 7.04 -10.00
CA ASP A 55 13.37 6.29 -10.96
C ASP A 55 11.96 6.09 -10.41
N VAL A 56 11.12 7.09 -10.60
CA VAL A 56 9.74 7.09 -10.11
C VAL A 56 8.88 6.09 -10.90
N GLU A 57 9.18 5.86 -12.17
CA GLU A 57 8.46 4.88 -12.98
C GLU A 57 8.63 3.46 -12.44
N GLU A 58 9.84 3.10 -12.03
CA GLU A 58 10.10 1.81 -11.39
C GLU A 58 9.33 1.68 -10.07
N LEU A 59 9.37 2.73 -9.23
CA LEU A 59 8.61 2.77 -7.98
C LEU A 59 7.11 2.53 -8.23
N VAL A 60 6.54 3.22 -9.21
CA VAL A 60 5.11 3.10 -9.55
C VAL A 60 4.78 1.68 -10.00
N SER A 61 5.69 1.00 -10.71
CA SER A 61 5.47 -0.38 -11.12
C SER A 61 5.34 -1.33 -9.93
N TYR A 62 6.12 -1.11 -8.86
CA TYR A 62 6.01 -1.88 -7.62
C TYR A 62 4.75 -1.52 -6.83
N LEU A 63 4.47 -0.23 -6.67
CA LEU A 63 3.32 0.24 -5.90
C LEU A 63 2.00 -0.19 -6.54
N GLY A 64 1.94 -0.22 -7.87
CA GLY A 64 0.74 -0.64 -8.61
C GLY A 64 0.33 -2.07 -8.33
N GLU A 65 1.25 -2.93 -7.91
CA GLU A 65 0.99 -4.33 -7.57
C GLU A 65 0.58 -4.52 -6.10
N VAL A 66 0.73 -3.49 -5.27
CA VAL A 66 0.38 -3.57 -3.83
C VAL A 66 -1.09 -3.94 -3.68
N THR A 67 -1.34 -5.05 -3.01
CA THR A 67 -2.69 -5.55 -2.74
C THR A 67 -2.88 -5.64 -1.24
N ILE A 68 -3.89 -4.94 -0.74
CA ILE A 68 -4.24 -4.93 0.69
C ILE A 68 -5.58 -5.63 0.90
N TYR A 69 -5.74 -6.17 2.10
CA TYR A 69 -6.95 -6.89 2.51
C TYR A 69 -7.63 -6.10 3.66
N ASN A 70 -8.16 -6.78 4.65
CA ASN A 70 -8.80 -6.12 5.78
C ASN A 70 -7.80 -5.31 6.63
N GLU A 71 -8.29 -4.30 7.31
CA GLU A 71 -7.50 -3.55 8.29
C GLU A 71 -6.99 -4.46 9.39
N ASP A 72 -5.74 -4.27 9.77
CA ASP A 72 -5.10 -5.04 10.82
C ASP A 72 -3.98 -4.20 11.44
N HIS A 73 -4.09 -3.91 12.73
CA HIS A 73 -3.12 -3.09 13.46
C HIS A 73 -2.17 -3.94 14.31
N SER A 74 -2.18 -5.27 14.14
CA SER A 74 -1.29 -6.17 14.90
C SER A 74 0.18 -6.03 14.50
N TYR A 75 0.51 -5.24 13.47
CA TYR A 75 1.90 -4.95 13.12
C TYR A 75 2.71 -4.37 14.28
N ASN A 76 2.06 -3.75 15.26
CA ASN A 76 2.71 -3.25 16.47
C ASN A 76 3.31 -4.37 17.34
N ASP A 77 2.84 -5.60 17.15
CA ASP A 77 3.31 -6.78 17.91
C ASP A 77 4.49 -7.49 17.23
N TYR A 78 4.93 -6.98 16.08
CA TYR A 78 6.00 -7.59 15.28
C TYR A 78 7.27 -6.75 15.34
N CYS A 79 8.42 -7.43 15.16
CA CYS A 79 9.73 -6.80 15.02
C CYS A 79 10.26 -7.03 13.61
N GLY A 80 11.05 -6.07 13.12
CA GLY A 80 11.67 -6.19 11.81
C GLY A 80 12.02 -4.82 11.23
N GLN A 81 12.57 -4.83 10.03
CA GLN A 81 12.90 -3.60 9.31
C GLN A 81 11.63 -2.92 8.83
N THR A 82 11.54 -1.62 9.10
CA THR A 82 10.50 -0.76 8.55
C THR A 82 11.02 -0.07 7.29
N VAL A 83 10.25 -0.11 6.21
CA VAL A 83 10.56 0.56 4.94
C VAL A 83 9.39 1.51 4.64
N LEU A 84 9.66 2.81 4.76
CA LEU A 84 8.64 3.85 4.58
C LEU A 84 8.89 4.63 3.28
N PHE A 85 7.98 4.50 2.33
CA PHE A 85 7.96 5.32 1.12
C PHE A 85 7.13 6.56 1.38
N THR A 86 7.70 7.73 1.06
CA THR A 86 6.98 9.01 1.11
C THR A 86 6.92 9.59 -0.29
N LEU A 87 5.73 9.74 -0.81
CA LEU A 87 5.50 10.34 -2.13
C LEU A 87 4.95 11.76 -1.92
N THR A 88 5.56 12.73 -2.59
CA THR A 88 4.97 14.06 -2.70
C THR A 88 4.25 14.13 -4.03
N MET A 89 2.94 14.32 -3.99
CA MET A 89 2.09 14.31 -5.17
C MET A 89 2.06 15.69 -5.85
N ALA A 90 1.67 15.71 -7.11
CA ALA A 90 1.60 16.94 -7.90
C ALA A 90 0.65 17.99 -7.31
N ASP A 91 -0.38 17.58 -6.58
CA ASP A 91 -1.32 18.45 -5.88
C ASP A 91 -0.81 18.96 -4.53
N GLY A 92 0.41 18.57 -4.12
CA GLY A 92 1.02 18.92 -2.85
C GLY A 92 0.74 17.95 -1.70
N ALA A 93 -0.16 17.00 -1.87
CA ALA A 93 -0.46 16.00 -0.86
C ALA A 93 0.72 15.03 -0.69
N GLN A 94 0.87 14.47 0.50
CA GLN A 94 1.83 13.40 0.77
C GLN A 94 1.12 12.07 0.93
N GLU A 95 1.71 11.03 0.35
CA GLU A 95 1.25 9.65 0.48
C GLU A 95 2.36 8.85 1.17
N LYS A 96 2.04 8.22 2.30
CA LYS A 96 3.01 7.44 3.08
C LYS A 96 2.62 5.97 3.06
N ILE A 97 3.53 5.14 2.56
CA ILE A 97 3.31 3.70 2.40
C ILE A 97 4.44 2.97 3.11
N THR A 98 4.12 2.21 4.14
CA THR A 98 5.09 1.43 4.90
C THR A 98 4.96 -0.04 4.56
N ALA A 99 6.06 -0.65 4.14
CA ALA A 99 6.17 -2.10 4.01
C ALA A 99 6.75 -2.66 5.30
N PHE A 100 5.96 -3.46 6.02
CA PHE A 100 6.35 -4.13 7.25
C PHE A 100 5.74 -5.52 7.23
N ASN A 101 6.47 -6.45 6.65
CA ASN A 101 5.99 -7.78 6.29
C ASN A 101 5.35 -8.55 7.46
N PRO A 102 4.12 -9.06 7.37
CA PRO A 102 3.25 -9.15 6.19
C PRO A 102 2.20 -8.02 6.07
N PHE A 103 2.50 -6.83 6.57
CA PHE A 103 1.57 -5.71 6.58
C PHE A 103 1.99 -4.61 5.61
N ILE A 104 1.01 -3.88 5.11
CA ILE A 104 1.20 -2.61 4.41
C ILE A 104 0.43 -1.55 5.22
N ILE A 105 1.10 -0.46 5.55
CA ILE A 105 0.51 0.64 6.31
C ILE A 105 0.43 1.84 5.38
N ILE A 106 -0.79 2.33 5.14
CA ILE A 106 -1.04 3.46 4.25
C ILE A 106 -1.57 4.62 5.06
N ASN A 107 -0.82 5.72 5.12
CA ASN A 107 -1.19 6.92 5.85
C ASN A 107 -1.62 6.64 7.29
N GLY A 108 -0.90 5.74 7.95
CA GLY A 108 -1.14 5.37 9.34
C GLY A 108 -2.14 4.24 9.57
N VAL A 109 -2.78 3.75 8.52
CA VAL A 109 -3.74 2.64 8.63
C VAL A 109 -3.09 1.34 8.17
N GLY A 110 -3.03 0.35 9.06
CA GLY A 110 -2.45 -0.96 8.77
C GLY A 110 -3.44 -1.90 8.10
N TYR A 111 -2.94 -2.67 7.12
CA TYR A 111 -3.71 -3.66 6.39
C TYR A 111 -2.92 -4.96 6.27
N LYS A 112 -3.61 -6.07 6.26
CA LYS A 112 -3.02 -7.33 5.84
C LYS A 112 -2.67 -7.25 4.35
N ALA A 113 -1.52 -7.83 4.00
CA ALA A 113 -1.04 -7.90 2.63
C ALA A 113 -0.44 -9.28 2.37
N LYS A 114 -0.19 -9.60 1.09
CA LYS A 114 0.51 -10.82 0.74
C LYS A 114 1.98 -10.70 1.10
N TYR A 115 2.51 -11.72 1.74
CA TYR A 115 3.93 -11.78 2.14
C TYR A 115 4.87 -11.48 0.97
N GLU A 116 4.64 -12.14 -0.17
CA GLU A 116 5.50 -11.99 -1.35
C GLU A 116 5.57 -10.56 -1.88
N LEU A 117 4.43 -9.86 -1.88
CA LEU A 117 4.38 -8.47 -2.35
C LEU A 117 5.12 -7.53 -1.40
N CYS A 118 4.95 -7.72 -0.09
CA CYS A 118 5.69 -6.96 0.90
C CYS A 118 7.19 -7.21 0.78
N GLU A 119 7.58 -8.47 0.59
CA GLU A 119 8.99 -8.85 0.45
C GLU A 119 9.60 -8.25 -0.81
N ARG A 120 8.88 -8.27 -1.94
CA ARG A 120 9.35 -7.65 -3.19
C ARG A 120 9.56 -6.16 -3.02
N LEU A 121 8.63 -5.48 -2.36
CA LEU A 121 8.73 -4.05 -2.10
C LEU A 121 9.91 -3.73 -1.18
N SER A 122 10.11 -4.51 -0.13
CA SER A 122 11.25 -4.37 0.77
C SER A 122 12.57 -4.65 0.06
N ARG A 123 12.62 -5.66 -0.79
CA ARG A 123 13.82 -6.00 -1.57
C ARG A 123 14.17 -4.89 -2.55
N TYR A 124 13.20 -4.35 -3.25
CA TYR A 124 13.38 -3.20 -4.13
C TYR A 124 14.00 -2.04 -3.36
N ALA A 125 13.44 -1.70 -2.20
CA ALA A 125 13.94 -0.63 -1.36
C ALA A 125 15.38 -0.87 -0.91
N ASN A 126 15.69 -2.09 -0.46
CA ASN A 126 17.04 -2.44 0.00
C ASN A 126 18.07 -2.42 -1.14
N GLN A 127 17.66 -2.68 -2.37
CA GLN A 127 18.52 -2.50 -3.54
C GLN A 127 18.87 -1.01 -3.74
N LEU A 128 17.93 -0.10 -3.52
CA LEU A 128 18.21 1.35 -3.57
C LEU A 128 19.16 1.75 -2.46
N LEU A 129 19.01 1.19 -1.28
CA LEU A 129 19.90 1.46 -0.15
C LEU A 129 21.34 1.02 -0.45
N SER A 130 21.51 -0.14 -1.09
CA SER A 130 22.83 -0.68 -1.45
C SER A 130 23.50 0.10 -2.58
N ALA A 131 22.72 0.67 -3.50
CA ALA A 131 23.23 1.47 -4.63
C ALA A 131 23.59 2.90 -4.24
N GLY A 132 23.07 3.38 -3.11
CA GLY A 132 23.26 4.78 -2.64
C GLY A 132 24.38 5.01 -1.65
#